data_0d5c659c1e3f6f2e863e3f64f83ba1a2
#
_entry.id   0d5c659c1e3f6f2e863e3f64f83ba1a2
#
_cell.length_a   1.000
_cell.length_b   1.000
_cell.length_c   1.000
_cell.angle_alpha   90.00
_cell.angle_beta   90.00
_cell.angle_gamma   90.00
#
_symmetry.space_group_name_H-M   'P 1'
#
loop_
_entity.id
_entity.type
_entity.pdbx_description
1 polymer ?
#
loop_
_entity_poly.entity_id
_entity_poly.type
_entity_poly.pdbx_seq_one_letter_code
_entity_poly.pdbx_strand_id
1 'polypeptide(L)'
;MLKDKVATFEKVSRERFIEDVLPYIKSVYRYDDEKSRYLAGDLYEKIKIPARSTKESAGYDFFAYDNITLKKGIGLVIPTGIRCRIDSGYSLDLYPRSGQGFKKKIRIANTVGIIDSDYYRSSNEGHIMVKLVYEGFDDESDKYTTRIEDGKAFCQGILHEVFGATNDDEDSMAVRDGGFGSTSKWYNYILYF
;
A
#
# COMPACT_ATOMS: atom_id res chain seq x y z
N MET A 1 -16.46 1.35 -22.45
CA MET A 1 -15.91 0.07 -21.97
C MET A 1 -14.43 0.27 -21.69
N LEU A 2 -13.91 -0.22 -20.57
CA LEU A 2 -12.47 -0.19 -20.34
C LEU A 2 -11.79 -1.08 -21.38
N LYS A 3 -10.58 -0.65 -21.80
CA LYS A 3 -9.70 -1.42 -22.69
C LYS A 3 -9.30 -2.77 -22.03
N ASP A 4 -8.32 -3.43 -22.55
CA ASP A 4 -7.84 -4.75 -22.14
C ASP A 4 -7.58 -4.89 -20.63
N LYS A 5 -7.64 -6.12 -20.14
CA LYS A 5 -7.32 -6.44 -18.75
C LYS A 5 -5.82 -6.74 -18.66
N VAL A 6 -5.08 -5.78 -18.14
CA VAL A 6 -3.60 -5.82 -18.08
C VAL A 6 -3.06 -6.12 -16.68
N ALA A 7 -3.92 -6.38 -15.70
CA ALA A 7 -3.48 -6.67 -14.34
C ALA A 7 -4.43 -7.60 -13.58
N THR A 8 -3.87 -8.31 -12.60
CA THR A 8 -4.61 -9.18 -11.67
C THR A 8 -4.16 -8.91 -10.25
N PHE A 9 -5.10 -8.57 -9.36
CA PHE A 9 -4.85 -8.43 -7.93
C PHE A 9 -5.01 -9.80 -7.24
N GLU A 10 -4.08 -10.10 -6.35
CA GLU A 10 -4.05 -11.33 -5.56
C GLU A 10 -3.68 -11.01 -4.11
N LYS A 11 -4.07 -11.88 -3.16
CA LYS A 11 -3.46 -11.83 -1.83
C LYS A 11 -2.02 -12.36 -1.92
N VAL A 12 -1.12 -11.81 -1.11
CA VAL A 12 0.16 -12.48 -0.83
C VAL A 12 -0.08 -13.76 -0.04
N SER A 13 0.92 -14.60 0.15
CA SER A 13 0.76 -15.77 1.04
C SER A 13 0.39 -15.32 2.46
N ARG A 14 -0.30 -16.20 3.20
CA ARG A 14 -0.67 -15.93 4.58
C ARG A 14 0.57 -15.71 5.45
N GLU A 15 1.58 -16.49 5.22
CA GLU A 15 2.87 -16.42 5.89
C GLU A 15 3.55 -15.07 5.66
N ARG A 16 3.62 -14.63 4.40
CA ARG A 16 4.18 -13.32 4.03
C ARG A 16 3.44 -12.17 4.68
N PHE A 17 2.10 -12.21 4.65
CA PHE A 17 1.31 -11.17 5.31
C PHE A 17 1.57 -11.12 6.82
N ILE A 18 1.57 -12.28 7.49
CA ILE A 18 1.83 -12.34 8.93
C ILE A 18 3.19 -11.70 9.27
N GLU A 19 4.25 -12.05 8.55
CA GLU A 19 5.57 -11.48 8.77
C GLU A 19 5.58 -9.95 8.61
N ASP A 20 4.97 -9.44 7.56
CA ASP A 20 5.00 -8.02 7.23
C ASP A 20 4.06 -7.18 8.11
N VAL A 21 2.97 -7.76 8.65
CA VAL A 21 2.02 -7.03 9.49
C VAL A 21 2.40 -7.01 10.97
N LEU A 22 3.28 -7.90 11.43
CA LEU A 22 3.70 -7.96 12.84
C LEU A 22 4.21 -6.61 13.38
N PRO A 23 5.08 -5.85 12.67
CA PRO A 23 5.52 -4.54 13.16
C PRO A 23 4.35 -3.56 13.35
N TYR A 24 3.37 -3.57 12.42
CA TYR A 24 2.15 -2.77 12.53
C TYR A 24 1.35 -3.17 13.78
N ILE A 25 1.04 -4.46 13.95
CA ILE A 25 0.26 -4.94 15.09
C ILE A 25 0.95 -4.59 16.42
N LYS A 26 2.24 -4.86 16.55
CA LYS A 26 3.00 -4.54 17.77
C LYS A 26 3.00 -3.04 18.09
N SER A 27 3.10 -2.19 17.07
CA SER A 27 3.09 -0.74 17.25
C SER A 27 1.72 -0.20 17.70
N VAL A 28 0.63 -0.81 17.21
CA VAL A 28 -0.75 -0.37 17.48
C VAL A 28 -1.31 -0.99 18.76
N TYR A 29 -1.15 -2.31 18.92
CA TYR A 29 -1.81 -3.09 19.98
C TYR A 29 -0.92 -3.42 21.16
N ARG A 30 0.42 -3.28 21.01
CA ARG A 30 1.42 -3.62 22.04
C ARG A 30 1.29 -5.07 22.54
N TYR A 31 0.88 -6.00 21.67
CA TYR A 31 0.77 -7.42 21.98
C TYR A 31 2.16 -8.09 21.93
N ASP A 32 2.28 -9.20 22.68
CA ASP A 32 3.39 -10.15 22.54
C ASP A 32 3.38 -10.85 21.18
N ASP A 33 4.38 -11.67 20.91
CA ASP A 33 4.54 -12.33 19.61
C ASP A 33 3.40 -13.30 19.29
N GLU A 34 2.94 -14.06 20.29
CA GLU A 34 1.90 -15.07 20.12
C GLU A 34 0.55 -14.40 19.76
N LYS A 35 0.12 -13.44 20.54
CA LYS A 35 -1.11 -12.67 20.30
C LYS A 35 -1.04 -11.90 18.97
N SER A 36 0.14 -11.34 18.66
CA SER A 36 0.33 -10.61 17.39
C SER A 36 0.17 -11.53 16.20
N ARG A 37 0.73 -12.75 16.24
CA ARG A 37 0.59 -13.75 15.17
C ARG A 37 -0.83 -14.27 15.04
N TYR A 38 -1.50 -14.49 16.16
CA TYR A 38 -2.92 -14.89 16.15
C TYR A 38 -3.79 -13.81 15.47
N LEU A 39 -3.67 -12.56 15.92
CA LEU A 39 -4.39 -11.43 15.31
C LEU A 39 -4.05 -11.27 13.83
N ALA A 40 -2.77 -11.41 13.45
CA ALA A 40 -2.36 -11.32 12.05
C ALA A 40 -3.08 -12.35 11.16
N GLY A 41 -3.27 -13.56 11.67
CA GLY A 41 -4.05 -14.59 10.98
C GLY A 41 -5.51 -14.19 10.77
N ASP A 42 -6.16 -13.65 11.78
CA ASP A 42 -7.55 -13.18 11.69
C ASP A 42 -7.68 -11.98 10.73
N LEU A 43 -6.71 -11.07 10.74
CA LEU A 43 -6.68 -9.93 9.82
C LEU A 43 -6.51 -10.36 8.36
N TYR A 44 -5.72 -11.41 8.10
CA TYR A 44 -5.55 -11.94 6.74
C TYR A 44 -6.88 -12.39 6.11
N GLU A 45 -7.77 -13.00 6.90
CA GLU A 45 -9.08 -13.44 6.40
C GLU A 45 -9.98 -12.26 5.99
N LYS A 46 -9.79 -11.09 6.60
CA LYS A 46 -10.55 -9.87 6.29
C LYS A 46 -10.05 -9.13 5.04
N ILE A 47 -8.88 -9.48 4.49
CA ILE A 47 -8.33 -8.81 3.31
C ILE A 47 -9.28 -8.98 2.14
N LYS A 48 -9.67 -7.87 1.53
CA LYS A 48 -10.49 -7.81 0.31
C LYS A 48 -9.62 -7.48 -0.90
N ILE A 49 -9.85 -8.17 -2.00
CA ILE A 49 -9.22 -7.85 -3.28
C ILE A 49 -9.65 -6.44 -3.72
N PRO A 50 -8.73 -5.58 -4.18
CA PRO A 50 -9.05 -4.26 -4.68
C PRO A 50 -10.12 -4.29 -5.77
N ALA A 51 -11.08 -3.38 -5.69
CA ALA A 51 -12.21 -3.33 -6.60
C ALA A 51 -12.59 -1.89 -6.98
N ARG A 52 -13.16 -1.71 -8.17
CA ARG A 52 -13.69 -0.43 -8.62
C ARG A 52 -15.09 -0.21 -8.05
N SER A 53 -15.38 1.02 -7.62
CA SER A 53 -16.68 1.39 -7.06
C SER A 53 -17.79 1.42 -8.12
N THR A 54 -17.45 1.78 -9.36
CA THR A 54 -18.38 1.87 -10.50
C THR A 54 -17.76 1.28 -11.77
N LYS A 55 -18.58 1.05 -12.78
CA LYS A 55 -18.12 0.51 -14.09
C LYS A 55 -17.08 1.40 -14.79
N GLU A 56 -17.12 2.71 -14.54
CA GLU A 56 -16.27 3.70 -15.20
C GLU A 56 -15.19 4.29 -14.25
N SER A 57 -15.15 3.88 -12.98
CA SER A 57 -14.07 4.29 -12.07
C SER A 57 -12.73 3.83 -12.61
N ALA A 58 -11.75 4.73 -12.69
CA ALA A 58 -10.37 4.38 -13.03
C ALA A 58 -9.67 3.64 -11.87
N GLY A 59 -9.97 4.05 -10.62
CA GLY A 59 -9.28 3.55 -9.42
C GLY A 59 -9.87 2.27 -8.86
N TYR A 60 -8.99 1.37 -8.44
CA TYR A 60 -9.28 0.19 -7.64
C TYR A 60 -9.06 0.52 -6.18
N ASP A 61 -10.11 0.46 -5.39
CA ASP A 61 -10.09 0.74 -3.96
C ASP A 61 -9.37 -0.36 -3.17
N PHE A 62 -8.40 0.02 -2.33
CA PHE A 62 -7.75 -0.84 -1.33
C PHE A 62 -8.45 -0.66 0.00
N PHE A 63 -8.87 -1.75 0.61
CA PHE A 63 -9.72 -1.74 1.80
C PHE A 63 -8.91 -2.01 3.07
N ALA A 64 -9.22 -1.26 4.13
CA ALA A 64 -8.70 -1.53 5.47
C ALA A 64 -9.28 -2.88 5.97
N TYR A 65 -8.40 -3.71 6.50
CA TYR A 65 -8.76 -4.99 7.16
C TYR A 65 -8.83 -4.83 8.70
N ASP A 66 -8.61 -3.62 9.17
CA ASP A 66 -8.62 -3.23 10.57
C ASP A 66 -8.93 -1.73 10.70
N ASN A 67 -9.19 -1.29 11.93
CA ASN A 67 -9.33 0.13 12.23
C ASN A 67 -7.97 0.82 12.24
N ILE A 68 -7.70 1.65 11.25
CA ILE A 68 -6.43 2.38 11.12
C ILE A 68 -6.56 3.73 11.82
N THR A 69 -5.81 3.93 12.90
CA THR A 69 -5.71 5.23 13.58
C THR A 69 -4.41 5.92 13.21
N LEU A 70 -4.51 7.10 12.61
CA LEU A 70 -3.36 7.92 12.22
C LEU A 70 -3.19 9.06 13.21
N LYS A 71 -1.95 9.32 13.62
CA LYS A 71 -1.57 10.48 14.43
C LYS A 71 -1.02 11.59 13.54
N LYS A 72 -1.32 12.83 13.88
CA LYS A 72 -0.85 14.03 13.15
C LYS A 72 0.66 14.01 12.97
N GLY A 73 1.12 14.17 11.73
CA GLY A 73 2.54 14.23 11.35
C GLY A 73 3.29 12.90 11.41
N ILE A 74 2.67 11.83 11.92
CA ILE A 74 3.33 10.51 12.02
C ILE A 74 2.89 9.61 10.87
N GLY A 75 3.85 9.15 10.08
CA GLY A 75 3.59 8.20 9.01
C GLY A 75 3.39 6.78 9.54
N LEU A 76 2.31 6.13 9.11
CA LEU A 76 2.02 4.74 9.43
C LEU A 76 2.10 3.87 8.16
N VAL A 77 2.94 2.83 8.19
CA VAL A 77 3.03 1.84 7.11
C VAL A 77 1.95 0.79 7.31
N ILE A 78 1.18 0.56 6.25
CA ILE A 78 0.10 -0.42 6.20
C ILE A 78 0.46 -1.48 5.17
N PRO A 79 0.79 -2.70 5.59
CA PRO A 79 0.88 -3.85 4.69
C PRO A 79 -0.50 -4.16 4.13
N THR A 80 -0.70 -4.10 2.82
CA THR A 80 -2.06 -4.21 2.25
C THR A 80 -2.58 -5.64 2.20
N GLY A 81 -1.69 -6.62 2.28
CA GLY A 81 -1.97 -8.03 2.02
C GLY A 81 -2.19 -8.35 0.54
N ILE A 82 -1.95 -7.37 -0.34
CA ILE A 82 -2.21 -7.46 -1.79
C ILE A 82 -0.91 -7.36 -2.56
N ARG A 83 -0.83 -8.12 -3.63
CA ARG A 83 0.13 -8.00 -4.73
C ARG A 83 -0.62 -7.83 -6.05
N CYS A 84 0.04 -7.31 -7.06
CA CYS A 84 -0.56 -7.11 -8.37
C CYS A 84 0.34 -7.66 -9.47
N ARG A 85 -0.15 -8.64 -10.22
CA ARG A 85 0.51 -9.06 -11.45
C ARG A 85 0.09 -8.07 -12.54
N ILE A 86 1.06 -7.42 -13.14
CA ILE A 86 0.87 -6.36 -14.14
C ILE A 86 1.60 -6.79 -15.41
N ASP A 87 0.98 -6.65 -16.56
CA ASP A 87 1.61 -6.92 -17.84
C ASP A 87 2.71 -5.89 -18.12
N SER A 88 3.76 -6.31 -18.83
CA SER A 88 4.85 -5.40 -19.24
C SER A 88 4.30 -4.22 -20.03
N GLY A 89 4.86 -3.02 -19.81
CA GLY A 89 4.38 -1.78 -20.41
C GLY A 89 3.28 -1.09 -19.62
N TYR A 90 2.95 -1.60 -18.40
CA TYR A 90 2.01 -0.95 -17.49
C TYR A 90 2.57 -0.84 -16.08
N SER A 91 2.06 0.15 -15.32
CA SER A 91 2.28 0.31 -13.89
C SER A 91 0.95 0.39 -13.13
N LEU A 92 0.99 0.16 -11.81
CA LEU A 92 -0.09 0.46 -10.89
C LEU A 92 0.34 1.59 -9.99
N ASP A 93 -0.26 2.75 -10.14
CA ASP A 93 0.06 3.93 -9.35
C ASP A 93 -0.95 4.11 -8.22
N LEU A 94 -0.45 4.25 -6.99
CA LEU A 94 -1.26 4.36 -5.78
C LEU A 94 -1.46 5.83 -5.41
N TYR A 95 -2.73 6.20 -5.21
CA TYR A 95 -3.19 7.55 -4.89
C TYR A 95 -4.03 7.57 -3.61
N PRO A 96 -4.08 8.71 -2.88
CA PRO A 96 -5.10 8.92 -1.88
C PRO A 96 -6.50 8.89 -2.54
N ARG A 97 -7.51 8.45 -1.80
CA ARG A 97 -8.89 8.69 -2.23
C ARG A 97 -9.28 10.15 -2.01
N SER A 98 -10.12 10.69 -2.88
CA SER A 98 -10.59 12.09 -2.79
C SER A 98 -11.14 12.43 -1.39
N GLY A 99 -11.99 11.57 -0.82
CA GLY A 99 -12.55 11.80 0.52
C GLY A 99 -11.50 11.77 1.65
N GLN A 100 -10.42 11.01 1.49
CA GLN A 100 -9.32 10.98 2.47
C GLN A 100 -8.48 12.26 2.37
N GLY A 101 -8.14 12.69 1.15
CA GLY A 101 -7.36 13.90 0.93
C GLY A 101 -8.14 15.17 1.31
N PHE A 102 -9.32 15.39 0.72
CA PHE A 102 -10.08 16.61 0.90
C PHE A 102 -10.68 16.77 2.31
N LYS A 103 -11.28 15.69 2.85
CA LYS A 103 -12.04 15.78 4.11
C LYS A 103 -11.21 15.49 5.34
N LYS A 104 -10.16 14.64 5.22
CA LYS A 104 -9.39 14.15 6.36
C LYS A 104 -7.92 14.55 6.32
N LYS A 105 -7.47 15.26 5.28
CA LYS A 105 -6.05 15.61 5.07
C LYS A 105 -5.09 14.43 5.25
N ILE A 106 -5.50 13.25 4.74
CA ILE A 106 -4.68 12.05 4.71
C ILE A 106 -4.07 11.93 3.32
N ARG A 107 -2.76 11.78 3.26
CA ARG A 107 -2.00 11.56 2.02
C ARG A 107 -1.13 10.30 2.09
N ILE A 108 -0.70 9.84 0.94
CA ILE A 108 0.39 8.85 0.83
C ILE A 108 1.72 9.58 1.01
N ALA A 109 2.63 9.03 1.80
CA ALA A 109 3.87 9.70 2.20
C ALA A 109 4.75 10.10 1.00
N ASN A 110 4.84 9.26 -0.01
CA ASN A 110 5.58 9.48 -1.26
C ASN A 110 4.74 10.13 -2.37
N THR A 111 3.62 10.76 -2.04
CA THR A 111 2.68 11.40 -2.96
C THR A 111 1.98 10.40 -3.88
N VAL A 112 2.72 9.67 -4.70
CA VAL A 112 2.27 8.55 -5.56
C VAL A 112 3.16 7.35 -5.29
N GLY A 113 2.57 6.19 -5.07
CA GLY A 113 3.30 4.92 -4.96
C GLY A 113 3.29 4.22 -6.31
N ILE A 114 4.43 4.05 -6.95
CA ILE A 114 4.51 3.37 -8.24
C ILE A 114 4.85 1.89 -8.02
N ILE A 115 4.02 1.01 -8.56
CA ILE A 115 4.21 -0.44 -8.55
C ILE A 115 4.48 -0.87 -10.00
N ASP A 116 5.73 -1.21 -10.25
CA ASP A 116 6.19 -1.66 -11.56
C ASP A 116 5.77 -3.12 -11.81
N SER A 117 5.72 -3.53 -13.07
CA SER A 117 5.31 -4.89 -13.46
C SER A 117 6.23 -5.99 -12.93
N ASP A 118 7.53 -5.70 -12.76
CA ASP A 118 8.52 -6.64 -12.22
C ASP A 118 8.46 -6.78 -10.69
N TYR A 119 7.80 -5.84 -9.97
CA TYR A 119 7.67 -5.87 -8.52
C TYR A 119 6.96 -7.13 -8.01
N TYR A 120 6.06 -7.70 -8.80
CA TYR A 120 5.34 -8.94 -8.45
C TYR A 120 6.27 -10.11 -8.09
N ARG A 121 7.50 -10.14 -8.65
CA ARG A 121 8.49 -11.20 -8.44
C ARG A 121 9.52 -10.87 -7.36
N SER A 122 9.36 -9.77 -6.65
CA SER A 122 10.26 -9.36 -5.58
C SER A 122 10.26 -10.39 -4.43
N SER A 123 11.33 -10.41 -3.66
CA SER A 123 11.55 -11.34 -2.53
C SER A 123 10.45 -11.27 -1.45
N ASN A 124 9.70 -10.16 -1.37
CA ASN A 124 8.52 -10.01 -0.52
C ASN A 124 7.20 -10.41 -1.22
N GLU A 125 7.25 -11.24 -2.26
CA GLU A 125 6.10 -11.66 -3.08
C GLU A 125 5.40 -10.49 -3.81
N GLY A 126 6.04 -9.34 -3.98
CA GLY A 126 5.40 -8.15 -4.53
C GLY A 126 4.36 -7.54 -3.60
N HIS A 127 4.48 -7.75 -2.28
CA HIS A 127 3.56 -7.24 -1.28
C HIS A 127 3.54 -5.72 -1.27
N ILE A 128 2.40 -5.13 -1.61
CA ILE A 128 2.21 -3.68 -1.67
C ILE A 128 2.07 -3.11 -0.27
N MET A 129 2.95 -2.15 0.06
CA MET A 129 2.93 -1.39 1.31
C MET A 129 2.48 0.03 1.04
N VAL A 130 1.64 0.59 1.89
CA VAL A 130 1.20 1.99 1.79
C VAL A 130 1.54 2.72 3.06
N LYS A 131 2.31 3.82 2.96
CA LYS A 131 2.56 4.69 4.10
C LYS A 131 1.62 5.89 4.05
N LEU A 132 0.72 5.99 5.02
CA LEU A 132 -0.20 7.12 5.16
C LEU A 132 0.32 8.14 6.16
N VAL A 133 0.07 9.41 5.88
CA VAL A 133 0.34 10.54 6.79
C VAL A 133 -0.94 11.34 6.96
N TYR A 134 -1.31 11.64 8.20
CA TYR A 134 -2.35 12.58 8.55
C TYR A 134 -1.73 13.94 8.87
N GLU A 135 -2.11 14.99 8.15
CA GLU A 135 -1.53 16.32 8.30
C GLU A 135 -2.21 17.17 9.39
N GLY A 136 -3.41 16.74 9.81
CA GLY A 136 -4.24 17.53 10.73
C GLY A 136 -5.05 18.63 10.03
N PHE A 137 -5.88 19.32 10.80
CA PHE A 137 -6.60 20.50 10.34
C PHE A 137 -5.92 21.75 10.88
N ASP A 138 -6.11 22.91 10.21
CA ASP A 138 -5.45 24.17 10.56
C ASP A 138 -6.28 24.99 11.56
N ASP A 139 -7.31 24.41 12.17
CA ASP A 139 -8.20 25.08 13.12
C ASP A 139 -7.98 24.57 14.56
N GLU A 140 -8.50 25.31 15.54
CA GLU A 140 -8.42 24.98 16.98
C GLU A 140 -9.13 23.65 17.35
N SER A 141 -9.98 23.12 16.46
CA SER A 141 -10.62 21.81 16.60
C SER A 141 -9.70 20.65 16.15
N ASP A 142 -8.42 20.95 15.88
CA ASP A 142 -7.45 20.02 15.31
C ASP A 142 -7.31 18.76 16.16
N LYS A 143 -7.83 17.68 15.63
CA LYS A 143 -7.72 16.37 16.27
C LYS A 143 -6.33 15.82 16.03
N TYR A 144 -5.62 15.49 17.10
CA TYR A 144 -4.33 14.80 17.03
C TYR A 144 -4.39 13.46 16.29
N THR A 145 -5.58 12.91 16.11
CA THR A 145 -5.77 11.63 15.45
C THR A 145 -6.96 11.66 14.50
N THR A 146 -6.87 10.85 13.45
CA THR A 146 -8.01 10.51 12.58
C THR A 146 -8.10 9.00 12.41
N ARG A 147 -9.26 8.50 12.01
CA ARG A 147 -9.52 7.06 11.88
C ARG A 147 -10.06 6.70 10.50
N ILE A 148 -9.59 5.59 9.97
CA ILE A 148 -10.18 4.86 8.86
C ILE A 148 -10.74 3.57 9.43
N GLU A 149 -12.03 3.35 9.28
CA GLU A 149 -12.71 2.17 9.83
C GLU A 149 -12.40 0.91 9.02
N ASP A 150 -12.47 -0.25 9.68
CA ASP A 150 -12.43 -1.57 9.05
C ASP A 150 -13.42 -1.66 7.86
N GLY A 151 -12.97 -2.25 6.77
CA GLY A 151 -13.73 -2.40 5.53
C GLY A 151 -13.85 -1.13 4.67
N LYS A 152 -13.37 0.04 5.13
CA LYS A 152 -13.35 1.28 4.33
C LYS A 152 -12.10 1.36 3.47
N ALA A 153 -12.25 1.91 2.27
CA ALA A 153 -11.12 2.12 1.39
C ALA A 153 -10.23 3.26 1.88
N PHE A 154 -8.90 3.03 1.91
CA PHE A 154 -7.93 3.99 2.41
C PHE A 154 -7.02 4.60 1.32
N CYS A 155 -6.84 3.90 0.20
CA CYS A 155 -6.19 4.41 -1.00
C CYS A 155 -6.83 3.77 -2.24
N GLN A 156 -6.39 4.17 -3.42
CA GLN A 156 -6.81 3.62 -4.71
C GLN A 156 -5.60 3.42 -5.61
N GLY A 157 -5.64 2.38 -6.45
CA GLY A 157 -4.65 2.12 -7.49
C GLY A 157 -5.24 2.39 -8.87
N ILE A 158 -4.48 3.05 -9.75
CA ILE A 158 -4.85 3.31 -11.14
C ILE A 158 -3.78 2.70 -12.03
N LEU A 159 -4.21 1.97 -13.06
CA LEU A 159 -3.29 1.40 -14.05
C LEU A 159 -2.96 2.45 -15.12
N HIS A 160 -1.67 2.57 -15.45
CA HIS A 160 -1.13 3.47 -16.44
C HIS A 160 -0.29 2.72 -17.47
N GLU A 161 -0.28 3.20 -18.72
CA GLU A 161 0.71 2.79 -19.73
C GLU A 161 2.06 3.43 -19.41
N VAL A 162 3.15 2.69 -19.63
CA VAL A 162 4.54 3.14 -19.41
C VAL A 162 5.27 3.15 -20.74
N PHE A 163 5.94 4.25 -21.04
CA PHE A 163 6.70 4.43 -22.28
C PHE A 163 8.19 4.45 -21.96
N GLY A 164 8.98 3.74 -22.77
CA GLY A 164 10.45 3.79 -22.72
C GLY A 164 10.99 5.07 -23.39
N ALA A 165 12.21 5.46 -23.03
CA ALA A 165 12.95 6.51 -23.71
C ALA A 165 13.78 5.94 -24.87
N THR A 166 14.03 6.75 -25.91
CA THR A 166 14.77 6.30 -27.11
C THR A 166 16.23 5.95 -26.84
N ASN A 167 16.76 6.34 -25.71
CA ASN A 167 18.13 6.08 -25.26
C ASN A 167 18.20 5.03 -24.13
N ASP A 168 17.14 4.28 -23.89
CA ASP A 168 17.15 3.16 -22.95
C ASP A 168 18.07 2.06 -23.48
N ASP A 169 18.95 1.55 -22.62
CA ASP A 169 19.78 0.39 -22.86
C ASP A 169 19.27 -0.78 -22.00
N GLU A 170 18.26 -1.47 -22.50
CA GLU A 170 17.57 -2.56 -21.78
C GLU A 170 18.53 -3.70 -21.42
N ASP A 171 19.56 -3.95 -22.22
CA ASP A 171 20.52 -5.03 -21.98
C ASP A 171 21.42 -4.77 -20.76
N SER A 172 21.59 -3.49 -20.38
CA SER A 172 22.36 -3.09 -19.20
C SER A 172 21.52 -2.98 -17.93
N MET A 173 20.19 -3.09 -18.01
CA MET A 173 19.29 -2.92 -16.87
C MET A 173 19.31 -4.13 -15.94
N ALA A 174 19.38 -3.85 -14.62
CA ALA A 174 19.35 -4.89 -13.62
C ALA A 174 17.93 -5.49 -13.47
N VAL A 175 17.88 -6.79 -13.23
CA VAL A 175 16.62 -7.43 -12.78
C VAL A 175 16.33 -7.03 -11.34
N ARG A 176 15.11 -6.59 -11.07
CA ARG A 176 14.68 -6.19 -9.73
C ARG A 176 14.70 -7.40 -8.77
N ASP A 177 15.30 -7.21 -7.59
CA ASP A 177 15.31 -8.17 -6.49
C ASP A 177 14.76 -7.58 -5.17
N GLY A 178 13.87 -6.61 -5.23
CA GLY A 178 13.28 -6.03 -4.04
C GLY A 178 12.41 -4.81 -4.31
N GLY A 179 11.78 -4.28 -3.25
CA GLY A 179 10.94 -3.08 -3.30
C GLY A 179 11.38 -2.00 -2.31
N PHE A 180 10.74 -0.83 -2.37
CA PHE A 180 10.91 0.29 -1.43
C PHE A 180 12.35 0.77 -1.22
N GLY A 181 13.10 0.97 -2.32
CA GLY A 181 14.47 1.49 -2.28
C GLY A 181 15.54 0.41 -2.16
N SER A 182 15.24 -0.86 -2.46
CA SER A 182 16.22 -1.95 -2.48
C SER A 182 17.36 -1.73 -3.48
N THR A 183 17.18 -0.87 -4.48
CA THR A 183 18.24 -0.40 -5.37
C THR A 183 19.17 0.62 -4.70
N SER A 184 18.80 1.16 -3.55
CA SER A 184 19.61 2.04 -2.72
C SER A 184 19.80 1.36 -1.37
N LYS A 185 21.06 1.11 -0.95
CA LYS A 185 21.37 0.55 0.38
C LYS A 185 20.97 1.53 1.49
N TRP A 186 19.67 1.65 1.78
CA TRP A 186 19.18 2.39 2.94
C TRP A 186 18.91 1.40 4.07
N TYR A 187 19.87 1.30 4.98
CA TYR A 187 19.75 0.56 6.23
C TYR A 187 18.71 1.22 7.14
N ASN A 188 17.75 0.40 7.61
CA ASN A 188 17.07 0.51 8.90
C ASN A 188 16.62 1.92 9.35
N TYR A 189 15.50 2.40 8.81
CA TYR A 189 14.63 3.29 9.57
C TYR A 189 13.28 2.59 9.82
N ILE A 190 13.33 1.47 10.52
CA ILE A 190 12.18 0.91 11.20
C ILE A 190 12.32 1.35 12.65
N LEU A 191 11.37 2.18 13.04
CA LEU A 191 10.89 2.38 14.41
C LEU A 191 11.86 2.99 15.43
N TYR A 192 11.67 4.26 15.67
CA TYR A 192 11.61 4.75 17.05
C TYR A 192 10.46 5.75 17.11
N PHE A 193 9.35 5.32 17.74
CA PHE A 193 8.55 6.15 18.68
C PHE A 193 7.54 5.26 19.39
#